data_c1cf4e6a7de05e23f6b9823f0432c283
#
_entry.id   c1cf4e6a7de05e23f6b9823f0432c283
#
_cell.length_a   1.000
_cell.length_b   1.000
_cell.length_c   1.000
_cell.angle_alpha   90.00
_cell.angle_beta   90.00
_cell.angle_gamma   90.00
#
_symmetry.space_group_name_H-M   'P 1'
#
loop_
_entity.id
_entity.type
_entity.pdbx_description
1 polymer ?
#
loop_
_entity_poly.entity_id
_entity_poly.type
_entity_poly.pdbx_seq_one_letter_code
_entity_poly.pdbx_strand_id
1 'polypeptide(L)'
;MGKDFDDPQGRKTPKGEIKKMSQILNSSVFPGIQGGPLEHVIAAKAVAFYEAMQPEYVEYQKQVVANAQAMCAKFISKGYKVVSGGTDNHLMLIDLRTRFPEVNGRVAETELVKADITVNKNMVPFDSRSAFQTSGIRIGTPAVTSRGFVEKDMEDIVELVDNVLASASEHLDAITAKGEKTPEQLASI
;
A
#
# COMPACT_ATOMS: atom_id res chain seq x y z
N MET A 1 -12.11 26.20 -18.16
CA MET A 1 -11.45 25.38 -19.22
C MET A 1 -10.20 26.13 -19.68
N GLY A 2 -9.03 25.48 -19.63
CA GLY A 2 -7.82 26.04 -20.21
C GLY A 2 -7.94 26.15 -21.73
N LYS A 3 -7.23 27.11 -22.34
CA LYS A 3 -7.14 27.20 -23.80
C LYS A 3 -6.39 26.01 -24.36
N ASP A 4 -6.90 25.42 -25.45
CA ASP A 4 -6.17 24.39 -26.19
C ASP A 4 -4.93 25.02 -26.85
N PHE A 5 -3.84 24.28 -26.89
CA PHE A 5 -2.56 24.74 -27.40
C PHE A 5 -1.91 23.72 -28.34
N ASP A 6 -0.98 24.21 -29.14
CA ASP A 6 -0.25 23.36 -30.09
C ASP A 6 0.64 22.35 -29.38
N ASP A 7 0.84 21.19 -30.00
CA ASP A 7 1.73 20.15 -29.48
C ASP A 7 3.17 20.70 -29.32
N PRO A 8 3.72 20.70 -28.09
CA PRO A 8 5.09 21.16 -27.85
C PRO A 8 6.16 20.37 -28.63
N GLN A 9 5.85 19.13 -29.02
CA GLN A 9 6.74 18.27 -29.81
C GLN A 9 6.57 18.49 -31.33
N GLY A 10 5.65 19.36 -31.77
CA GLY A 10 5.46 19.72 -33.16
C GLY A 10 4.90 18.61 -34.05
N ARG A 11 4.22 17.59 -33.49
CA ARG A 11 3.60 16.51 -34.28
C ARG A 11 2.54 17.08 -35.22
N LYS A 12 2.56 16.65 -36.47
CA LYS A 12 1.71 17.24 -37.54
C LYS A 12 0.56 16.31 -37.93
N THR A 13 -0.50 16.92 -38.41
CA THR A 13 -1.58 16.24 -39.12
C THR A 13 -1.12 15.81 -40.52
N PRO A 14 -1.86 14.93 -41.23
CA PRO A 14 -1.57 14.62 -42.62
C PRO A 14 -1.57 15.84 -43.57
N LYS A 15 -2.23 16.93 -43.17
CA LYS A 15 -2.25 18.21 -43.90
C LYS A 15 -1.06 19.12 -43.60
N GLY A 16 -0.13 18.71 -42.71
CA GLY A 16 1.05 19.47 -42.33
C GLY A 16 0.86 20.46 -41.18
N GLU A 17 -0.33 20.61 -40.65
CA GLU A 17 -0.63 21.49 -39.51
C GLU A 17 -0.16 20.86 -38.19
N ILE A 18 0.32 21.70 -37.26
CA ILE A 18 0.66 21.19 -35.90
C ILE A 18 -0.62 20.75 -35.21
N LYS A 19 -0.59 19.54 -34.62
CA LYS A 19 -1.71 19.01 -33.86
C LYS A 19 -1.96 19.82 -32.60
N LYS A 20 -3.20 20.00 -32.24
CA LYS A 20 -3.57 20.50 -30.92
C LYS A 20 -3.36 19.44 -29.83
N MET A 21 -3.04 19.87 -28.63
CA MET A 21 -2.84 18.95 -27.51
C MET A 21 -4.09 18.12 -27.20
N SER A 22 -5.27 18.72 -27.33
CA SER A 22 -6.54 18.02 -27.22
C SER A 22 -6.69 16.86 -28.20
N GLN A 23 -6.25 17.02 -29.45
CA GLN A 23 -6.31 15.97 -30.47
C GLN A 23 -5.40 14.79 -30.10
N ILE A 24 -4.22 15.08 -29.55
CA ILE A 24 -3.27 14.05 -29.11
C ILE A 24 -3.82 13.29 -27.93
N LEU A 25 -4.29 14.00 -26.91
CA LEU A 25 -4.87 13.39 -25.71
C LEU A 25 -6.10 12.54 -26.07
N ASN A 26 -7.01 13.08 -26.88
CA ASN A 26 -8.20 12.34 -27.31
C ASN A 26 -7.84 11.07 -28.08
N SER A 27 -6.91 11.14 -29.01
CA SER A 27 -6.50 9.95 -29.77
C SER A 27 -5.72 8.93 -28.95
N SER A 28 -5.02 9.37 -27.91
CA SER A 28 -4.34 8.48 -26.96
C SER A 28 -5.34 7.75 -26.06
N VAL A 29 -6.43 8.41 -25.68
CA VAL A 29 -7.51 7.79 -24.91
C VAL A 29 -8.33 6.89 -25.83
N PHE A 30 -8.87 7.40 -26.92
CA PHE A 30 -9.68 6.65 -27.88
C PHE A 30 -9.24 6.94 -29.33
N PRO A 31 -8.85 5.95 -30.11
CA PRO A 31 -8.90 4.49 -29.82
C PRO A 31 -7.63 3.92 -29.16
N GLY A 32 -6.71 4.77 -28.65
CA GLY A 32 -5.40 4.33 -28.19
C GLY A 32 -5.42 3.35 -27.03
N ILE A 33 -6.13 3.67 -25.95
CA ILE A 33 -6.20 2.84 -24.73
C ILE A 33 -7.62 2.32 -24.47
N GLN A 34 -8.64 3.13 -24.77
CA GLN A 34 -10.04 2.83 -24.49
C GLN A 34 -10.79 2.36 -25.76
N GLY A 35 -11.84 1.57 -25.57
CA GLY A 35 -12.78 1.14 -26.59
C GLY A 35 -14.21 1.48 -26.17
N GLY A 36 -15.14 0.57 -26.41
CA GLY A 36 -16.51 0.67 -25.91
C GLY A 36 -16.58 0.75 -24.39
N PRO A 37 -17.60 1.38 -23.81
CA PRO A 37 -17.71 1.52 -22.36
C PRO A 37 -17.87 0.17 -21.69
N LEU A 38 -17.19 -0.01 -20.54
CA LEU A 38 -17.31 -1.20 -19.71
C LEU A 38 -18.52 -1.05 -18.80
N GLU A 39 -19.71 -1.38 -19.30
CA GLU A 39 -21.01 -1.18 -18.63
C GLU A 39 -21.05 -1.83 -17.24
N HIS A 40 -20.45 -3.01 -17.07
CA HIS A 40 -20.36 -3.68 -15.77
C HIS A 40 -19.54 -2.89 -14.75
N VAL A 41 -18.46 -2.20 -15.17
CA VAL A 41 -17.67 -1.32 -14.30
C VAL A 41 -18.47 -0.06 -13.94
N ILE A 42 -19.22 0.49 -14.89
CA ILE A 42 -20.09 1.66 -14.65
C ILE A 42 -21.17 1.30 -13.63
N ALA A 43 -21.83 0.15 -13.80
CA ALA A 43 -22.82 -0.36 -12.86
C ALA A 43 -22.22 -0.61 -11.47
N ALA A 44 -21.03 -1.21 -11.39
CA ALA A 44 -20.33 -1.42 -10.12
C ALA A 44 -20.01 -0.10 -9.39
N LYS A 45 -19.61 0.95 -10.12
CA LYS A 45 -19.42 2.29 -9.53
C LYS A 45 -20.73 2.87 -9.00
N ALA A 46 -21.84 2.70 -9.71
CA ALA A 46 -23.14 3.18 -9.26
C ALA A 46 -23.56 2.50 -7.94
N VAL A 47 -23.35 1.18 -7.82
CA VAL A 47 -23.61 0.45 -6.56
C VAL A 47 -22.71 0.93 -5.45
N ALA A 48 -21.39 1.06 -5.68
CA ALA A 48 -20.45 1.51 -4.68
C ALA A 48 -20.77 2.94 -4.17
N PHE A 49 -21.16 3.85 -5.05
CA PHE A 49 -21.56 5.20 -4.65
C PHE A 49 -22.90 5.21 -3.90
N TYR A 50 -23.84 4.35 -4.30
CA TYR A 50 -25.10 4.21 -3.57
C TYR A 50 -24.85 3.70 -2.15
N GLU A 51 -24.04 2.66 -1.97
CA GLU A 51 -23.65 2.15 -0.65
C GLU A 51 -22.96 3.24 0.20
N ALA A 52 -22.02 3.99 -0.40
CA ALA A 52 -21.32 5.07 0.29
C ALA A 52 -22.24 6.25 0.75
N MET A 53 -23.42 6.37 0.16
CA MET A 53 -24.43 7.37 0.56
C MET A 53 -25.33 6.91 1.73
N GLN A 54 -25.24 5.64 2.14
CA GLN A 54 -26.10 5.10 3.20
C GLN A 54 -25.56 5.46 4.60
N PRO A 55 -26.43 5.64 5.61
CA PRO A 55 -26.01 5.91 6.99
C PRO A 55 -25.09 4.83 7.56
N GLU A 56 -25.30 3.58 7.21
CA GLU A 56 -24.51 2.42 7.64
C GLU A 56 -23.05 2.52 7.20
N TYR A 57 -22.79 3.17 6.06
CA TYR A 57 -21.43 3.41 5.59
C TYR A 57 -20.65 4.37 6.51
N VAL A 58 -21.33 5.33 7.12
CA VAL A 58 -20.72 6.24 8.10
C VAL A 58 -20.25 5.45 9.33
N GLU A 59 -21.08 4.55 9.85
CA GLU A 59 -20.73 3.71 11.00
C GLU A 59 -19.59 2.74 10.64
N TYR A 60 -19.61 2.15 9.44
CA TYR A 60 -18.51 1.36 8.92
C TYR A 60 -17.20 2.15 8.90
N GLN A 61 -17.19 3.39 8.39
CA GLN A 61 -15.98 4.21 8.32
C GLN A 61 -15.46 4.61 9.71
N LYS A 62 -16.35 4.86 10.68
CA LYS A 62 -15.95 5.08 12.08
C LYS A 62 -15.22 3.85 12.65
N GLN A 63 -15.76 2.66 12.40
CA GLN A 63 -15.12 1.41 12.83
C GLN A 63 -13.78 1.18 12.14
N VAL A 64 -13.66 1.51 10.85
CA VAL A 64 -12.39 1.43 10.13
C VAL A 64 -11.31 2.28 10.81
N VAL A 65 -11.64 3.51 11.19
CA VAL A 65 -10.70 4.43 11.86
C VAL A 65 -10.40 3.94 13.29
N ALA A 66 -11.41 3.52 14.06
CA ALA A 66 -11.22 2.98 15.39
C ALA A 66 -10.29 1.75 15.40
N ASN A 67 -10.50 0.83 14.46
CA ASN A 67 -9.64 -0.32 14.25
C ASN A 67 -8.20 0.10 13.90
N ALA A 68 -8.03 1.08 13.00
CA ALA A 68 -6.71 1.57 12.63
C ALA A 68 -5.98 2.21 13.83
N GLN A 69 -6.68 2.96 14.66
CA GLN A 69 -6.12 3.57 15.87
C GLN A 69 -5.72 2.51 16.91
N ALA A 70 -6.56 1.50 17.14
CA ALA A 70 -6.24 0.40 18.06
C ALA A 70 -5.01 -0.39 17.58
N MET A 71 -4.98 -0.76 16.30
CA MET A 71 -3.83 -1.42 15.67
C MET A 71 -2.55 -0.59 15.81
N CYS A 72 -2.62 0.70 15.53
CA CYS A 72 -1.51 1.64 15.64
C CYS A 72 -0.99 1.73 17.08
N ALA A 73 -1.88 1.91 18.07
CA ALA A 73 -1.53 1.96 19.48
C ALA A 73 -0.83 0.67 19.95
N LYS A 74 -1.31 -0.48 19.48
CA LYS A 74 -0.69 -1.78 19.78
C LYS A 74 0.71 -1.91 19.19
N PHE A 75 0.94 -1.50 17.92
CA PHE A 75 2.28 -1.47 17.31
C PHE A 75 3.23 -0.58 18.11
N ILE A 76 2.79 0.62 18.51
CA ILE A 76 3.59 1.53 19.33
C ILE A 76 3.94 0.88 20.68
N SER A 77 2.99 0.23 21.36
CA SER A 77 3.22 -0.46 22.62
C SER A 77 4.25 -1.59 22.53
N LYS A 78 4.40 -2.20 21.34
CA LYS A 78 5.43 -3.21 21.06
C LYS A 78 6.80 -2.63 20.64
N GLY A 79 6.94 -1.31 20.62
CA GLY A 79 8.21 -0.64 20.29
C GLY A 79 8.43 -0.38 18.80
N TYR A 80 7.41 -0.54 17.97
CA TYR A 80 7.47 -0.10 16.57
C TYR A 80 7.32 1.41 16.46
N LYS A 81 8.00 1.98 15.48
CA LYS A 81 7.79 3.36 15.10
C LYS A 81 6.71 3.43 14.03
N VAL A 82 5.56 3.98 14.37
CA VAL A 82 4.55 4.35 13.40
C VAL A 82 4.87 5.74 12.86
N VAL A 83 4.96 5.88 11.54
CA VAL A 83 5.20 7.19 10.90
C VAL A 83 4.08 8.15 11.28
N SER A 84 4.42 9.39 11.58
CA SER A 84 3.53 10.42 12.15
C SER A 84 3.07 10.17 13.60
N GLY A 85 3.52 9.08 14.25
CA GLY A 85 3.18 8.77 15.64
C GLY A 85 1.74 8.28 15.85
N GLY A 86 1.01 8.03 14.77
CA GLY A 86 -0.38 7.58 14.82
C GLY A 86 -1.06 7.57 13.46
N THR A 87 -2.38 7.40 13.47
CA THR A 87 -3.23 7.48 12.27
C THR A 87 -4.58 8.11 12.58
N ASP A 88 -5.10 8.87 11.62
CA ASP A 88 -6.45 9.45 11.62
C ASP A 88 -7.30 8.94 10.46
N ASN A 89 -6.80 7.94 9.74
CA ASN A 89 -7.47 7.33 8.59
C ASN A 89 -7.43 5.79 8.67
N HIS A 90 -7.55 5.12 7.54
CA HIS A 90 -7.70 3.67 7.42
C HIS A 90 -6.38 2.90 7.38
N LEU A 91 -5.23 3.55 7.33
CA LEU A 91 -3.93 2.90 7.14
C LEU A 91 -2.85 3.49 8.04
N MET A 92 -1.76 2.75 8.19
CA MET A 92 -0.56 3.18 8.88
C MET A 92 0.68 2.68 8.17
N LEU A 93 1.78 3.42 8.33
CA LEU A 93 3.10 3.05 7.85
C LEU A 93 3.99 2.73 9.05
N ILE A 94 4.46 1.50 9.11
CA ILE A 94 5.29 0.97 10.20
C ILE A 94 6.75 0.97 9.76
N ASP A 95 7.62 1.64 10.51
CA ASP A 95 9.07 1.61 10.34
C ASP A 95 9.63 0.42 11.16
N LEU A 96 10.15 -0.59 10.47
CA LEU A 96 10.64 -1.82 11.09
C LEU A 96 11.99 -1.65 11.81
N ARG A 97 12.77 -0.63 11.43
CA ARG A 97 14.14 -0.44 11.92
C ARG A 97 14.26 -0.30 13.43
N THR A 98 13.21 0.17 14.10
CA THR A 98 13.22 0.37 15.55
C THR A 98 13.04 -0.92 16.32
N ARG A 99 12.33 -1.89 15.78
CA ARG A 99 11.99 -3.16 16.44
C ARG A 99 12.84 -4.33 15.92
N PHE A 100 12.99 -4.41 14.60
CA PHE A 100 13.73 -5.46 13.90
C PHE A 100 14.64 -4.84 12.82
N PRO A 101 15.80 -4.29 13.19
CA PRO A 101 16.68 -3.58 12.26
C PRO A 101 17.17 -4.46 11.09
N GLU A 102 17.28 -5.77 11.28
CA GLU A 102 17.72 -6.73 10.25
C GLU A 102 16.60 -7.09 9.26
N VAL A 103 15.34 -6.93 9.66
CA VAL A 103 14.18 -7.25 8.82
C VAL A 103 13.84 -6.02 7.96
N ASN A 104 14.02 -6.14 6.65
CA ASN A 104 13.58 -5.11 5.72
C ASN A 104 12.13 -5.36 5.26
N GLY A 105 11.52 -4.37 4.54
CA GLY A 105 10.14 -4.46 4.11
C GLY A 105 9.87 -5.63 3.17
N ARG A 106 10.83 -6.03 2.32
CA ARG A 106 10.68 -7.17 1.41
C ARG A 106 10.60 -8.50 2.17
N VAL A 107 11.49 -8.69 3.15
CA VAL A 107 11.44 -9.88 4.02
C VAL A 107 10.14 -9.90 4.79
N ALA A 108 9.77 -8.80 5.42
CA ALA A 108 8.53 -8.69 6.18
C ALA A 108 7.30 -9.03 5.32
N GLU A 109 7.17 -8.45 4.12
CA GLU A 109 6.09 -8.75 3.18
C GLU A 109 6.05 -10.24 2.83
N THR A 110 7.21 -10.82 2.51
CA THR A 110 7.30 -12.24 2.11
C THR A 110 6.88 -13.18 3.24
N GLU A 111 7.39 -12.97 4.45
CA GLU A 111 7.10 -13.86 5.58
C GLU A 111 5.67 -13.69 6.09
N LEU A 112 5.15 -12.47 6.10
CA LEU A 112 3.75 -12.21 6.47
C LEU A 112 2.77 -12.83 5.45
N VAL A 113 3.06 -12.75 4.14
CA VAL A 113 2.22 -13.40 3.11
C VAL A 113 2.22 -14.92 3.27
N LYS A 114 3.33 -15.55 3.66
CA LYS A 114 3.36 -16.99 3.98
C LYS A 114 2.46 -17.36 5.17
N ALA A 115 2.23 -16.41 6.06
CA ALA A 115 1.32 -16.56 7.20
C ALA A 115 -0.12 -16.05 6.88
N ASP A 116 -0.48 -15.88 5.61
CA ASP A 116 -1.76 -15.37 5.12
C ASP A 116 -2.08 -13.92 5.61
N ILE A 117 -1.06 -13.15 5.97
CA ILE A 117 -1.19 -11.74 6.35
C ILE A 117 -0.70 -10.86 5.19
N THR A 118 -1.63 -10.31 4.43
CA THR A 118 -1.30 -9.47 3.27
C THR A 118 -0.95 -8.03 3.70
N VAL A 119 0.26 -7.62 3.40
CA VAL A 119 0.76 -6.25 3.60
C VAL A 119 1.51 -5.80 2.35
N ASN A 120 1.86 -4.51 2.29
CA ASN A 120 2.76 -4.00 1.26
C ASN A 120 4.07 -3.52 1.89
N LYS A 121 5.22 -3.93 1.33
CA LYS A 121 6.47 -3.24 1.65
C LYS A 121 6.38 -1.78 1.21
N ASN A 122 6.92 -0.87 2.00
CA ASN A 122 6.83 0.56 1.74
C ASN A 122 8.08 1.29 2.23
N MET A 123 8.57 2.24 1.44
CA MET A 123 9.61 3.14 1.91
C MET A 123 9.08 4.01 3.05
N VAL A 124 9.91 4.26 4.04
CA VAL A 124 9.63 5.22 5.11
C VAL A 124 10.29 6.56 4.79
N PRO A 125 9.89 7.67 5.42
CA PRO A 125 10.57 8.95 5.24
C PRO A 125 12.08 8.82 5.51
N PHE A 126 12.90 9.37 4.61
CA PHE A 126 14.36 9.29 4.66
C PHE A 126 14.89 7.84 4.71
N ASP A 127 14.26 6.95 3.97
CA ASP A 127 14.68 5.56 3.90
C ASP A 127 16.06 5.44 3.26
N SER A 128 16.98 4.74 3.92
CA SER A 128 18.33 4.45 3.41
C SER A 128 18.39 3.22 2.51
N ARG A 129 17.34 2.40 2.53
CA ARG A 129 17.23 1.20 1.69
C ARG A 129 16.59 1.55 0.34
N SER A 130 16.87 0.71 -0.66
CA SER A 130 16.30 0.88 -2.00
C SER A 130 14.77 0.63 -2.01
N ALA A 131 14.07 1.11 -3.03
CA ALA A 131 12.64 0.86 -3.22
C ALA A 131 12.31 -0.63 -3.39
N PHE A 132 13.29 -1.49 -3.72
CA PHE A 132 13.10 -2.93 -3.82
C PHE A 132 13.11 -3.63 -2.44
N GLN A 133 13.82 -3.07 -1.47
CA GLN A 133 13.95 -3.61 -0.12
C GLN A 133 13.03 -2.92 0.87
N THR A 134 13.05 -1.58 0.91
CA THR A 134 12.35 -0.70 1.84
C THR A 134 12.66 -0.96 3.33
N SER A 135 12.26 -0.06 4.21
CA SER A 135 12.43 -0.24 5.66
C SER A 135 11.11 -0.34 6.41
N GLY A 136 9.99 -0.31 5.69
CA GLY A 136 8.68 -0.33 6.31
C GLY A 136 7.68 -1.23 5.60
N ILE A 137 6.55 -1.37 6.26
CA ILE A 137 5.35 -2.01 5.74
C ILE A 137 4.15 -1.08 5.93
N ARG A 138 3.20 -1.15 4.99
CA ARG A 138 1.93 -0.43 5.05
C ARG A 138 0.80 -1.41 5.32
N ILE A 139 -0.01 -1.11 6.33
CA ILE A 139 -1.14 -1.93 6.76
C ILE A 139 -2.39 -1.05 6.80
N GLY A 140 -3.55 -1.61 6.48
CA GLY A 140 -4.84 -0.94 6.55
C GLY A 140 -5.94 -1.86 7.06
N THR A 141 -7.02 -1.27 7.55
CA THR A 141 -8.08 -1.98 8.27
C THR A 141 -9.41 -2.18 7.54
N PRO A 142 -9.69 -1.59 6.34
CA PRO A 142 -11.01 -1.73 5.70
C PRO A 142 -11.42 -3.17 5.44
N ALA A 143 -10.50 -4.02 4.94
CA ALA A 143 -10.81 -5.39 4.58
C ALA A 143 -11.23 -6.25 5.78
N VAL A 144 -10.54 -6.11 6.91
CA VAL A 144 -10.87 -6.84 8.15
C VAL A 144 -12.12 -6.25 8.82
N THR A 145 -12.31 -4.93 8.77
CA THR A 145 -13.53 -4.28 9.27
C THR A 145 -14.77 -4.76 8.49
N SER A 146 -14.67 -4.93 7.16
CA SER A 146 -15.75 -5.51 6.35
C SER A 146 -16.10 -6.96 6.73
N ARG A 147 -15.18 -7.66 7.40
CA ARG A 147 -15.38 -9.02 7.94
C ARG A 147 -15.95 -9.02 9.35
N GLY A 148 -16.24 -7.85 9.92
CA GLY A 148 -16.80 -7.67 11.26
C GLY A 148 -15.76 -7.63 12.39
N PHE A 149 -14.47 -7.44 12.07
CA PHE A 149 -13.42 -7.31 13.07
C PHE A 149 -13.51 -5.96 13.78
N VAL A 150 -13.21 -5.97 15.09
CA VAL A 150 -13.24 -4.82 15.97
C VAL A 150 -11.86 -4.56 16.61
N GLU A 151 -11.75 -3.55 17.46
CA GLU A 151 -10.47 -3.09 18.03
C GLU A 151 -9.68 -4.21 18.74
N LYS A 152 -10.37 -5.12 19.42
CA LYS A 152 -9.73 -6.26 20.09
C LYS A 152 -9.04 -7.20 19.10
N ASP A 153 -9.68 -7.45 17.98
CA ASP A 153 -9.10 -8.29 16.92
C ASP A 153 -7.86 -7.63 16.30
N MET A 154 -7.81 -6.28 16.29
CA MET A 154 -6.63 -5.56 15.81
C MET A 154 -5.42 -5.77 16.71
N GLU A 155 -5.62 -5.85 18.02
CA GLU A 155 -4.56 -6.18 18.97
C GLU A 155 -4.00 -7.59 18.70
N ASP A 156 -4.88 -8.55 18.48
CA ASP A 156 -4.51 -9.94 18.20
C ASP A 156 -3.78 -10.07 16.85
N ILE A 157 -4.20 -9.34 15.82
CA ILE A 157 -3.49 -9.26 14.53
C ILE A 157 -2.07 -8.72 14.73
N VAL A 158 -1.87 -7.68 15.53
CA VAL A 158 -0.53 -7.13 15.79
C VAL A 158 0.35 -8.15 16.51
N GLU A 159 -0.19 -8.93 17.45
CA GLU A 159 0.55 -10.02 18.07
C GLU A 159 1.02 -11.06 17.04
N LEU A 160 0.15 -11.45 16.11
CA LEU A 160 0.50 -12.38 15.03
C LEU A 160 1.58 -11.80 14.12
N VAL A 161 1.45 -10.53 13.72
CA VAL A 161 2.47 -9.83 12.90
C VAL A 161 3.81 -9.79 13.63
N ASP A 162 3.84 -9.41 14.90
CA ASP A 162 5.06 -9.33 15.71
C ASP A 162 5.75 -10.70 15.83
N ASN A 163 4.98 -11.77 16.05
CA ASN A 163 5.51 -13.14 16.13
C ASN A 163 6.16 -13.59 14.82
N VAL A 164 5.53 -13.31 13.66
CA VAL A 164 6.09 -13.63 12.35
C VAL A 164 7.39 -12.86 12.11
N LEU A 165 7.41 -11.57 12.42
CA LEU A 165 8.59 -10.72 12.22
C LEU A 165 9.73 -11.09 13.20
N ALA A 166 9.42 -11.47 14.42
CA ALA A 166 10.40 -11.98 15.38
C ALA A 166 11.06 -13.28 14.88
N SER A 167 10.25 -14.22 14.41
CA SER A 167 10.77 -15.47 13.82
C SER A 167 11.64 -15.20 12.58
N ALA A 168 11.25 -14.25 11.74
CA ALA A 168 12.03 -13.85 10.58
C ALA A 168 13.39 -13.22 10.98
N SER A 169 13.41 -12.40 12.03
CA SER A 169 14.63 -11.80 12.58
C SER A 169 15.58 -12.86 13.12
N GLU A 170 15.09 -13.79 13.95
CA GLU A 170 15.88 -14.90 14.50
C GLU A 170 16.50 -15.77 13.40
N HIS A 171 15.75 -16.02 12.33
CA HIS A 171 16.23 -16.79 11.18
C HIS A 171 17.37 -16.06 10.44
N LEU A 172 17.24 -14.76 10.23
CA LEU A 172 18.27 -13.93 9.59
C LEU A 172 19.54 -13.85 10.44
N ASP A 173 19.41 -13.71 11.75
CA ASP A 173 20.52 -13.71 12.70
C ASP A 173 21.27 -15.04 12.69
N ALA A 174 20.53 -16.16 12.66
CA ALA A 174 21.11 -17.50 12.58
C ALA A 174 21.92 -17.74 11.28
N ILE A 175 21.41 -17.25 10.14
CA ILE A 175 22.11 -17.30 8.84
C ILE A 175 23.39 -16.46 8.90
N THR A 176 23.28 -15.24 9.41
CA THR A 176 24.41 -14.30 9.52
C THR A 176 25.49 -14.84 10.46
N ALA A 177 25.11 -15.44 11.58
CA ALA A 177 26.05 -16.05 12.54
C ALA A 177 26.83 -17.23 11.93
N LYS A 178 26.26 -17.95 10.96
CA LYS A 178 26.94 -19.03 10.22
C LYS A 178 27.85 -18.51 9.09
N GLY A 179 27.88 -17.21 8.85
CA GLY A 179 28.62 -16.62 7.72
C GLY A 179 27.99 -16.91 6.34
N GLU A 180 26.76 -17.38 6.32
CA GLU A 180 26.03 -17.65 5.09
C GLU A 180 25.43 -16.34 4.56
N LYS A 181 25.30 -16.24 3.22
CA LYS A 181 24.64 -15.10 2.59
C LYS A 181 23.14 -15.14 2.84
N THR A 182 22.57 -14.02 3.24
CA THR A 182 21.12 -13.91 3.32
C THR A 182 20.49 -14.06 1.93
N PRO A 183 19.19 -14.46 1.83
CA PRO A 183 18.48 -14.56 0.56
C PRO A 183 18.58 -13.29 -0.30
N GLU A 184 18.71 -12.14 0.33
CA GLU A 184 18.87 -10.84 -0.35
C GLU A 184 20.26 -10.60 -0.90
N GLN A 185 21.28 -11.01 -0.16
CA GLN A 185 22.67 -10.98 -0.65
C GLN A 185 22.87 -11.94 -1.83
N LEU A 186 22.12 -13.04 -1.90
CA LEU A 186 22.10 -13.94 -3.04
C LEU A 186 21.31 -13.39 -4.24
N ALA A 187 20.23 -12.64 -3.98
CA ALA A 187 19.41 -12.04 -5.05
C ALA A 187 20.05 -10.78 -5.68
N SER A 188 21.15 -10.26 -5.12
CA SER A 188 21.90 -9.11 -5.62
C SER A 188 23.12 -9.50 -6.49
N ILE A 189 23.34 -10.79 -6.74
CA ILE A 189 24.36 -11.35 -7.65
C ILE A 189 23.72 -11.72 -8.96
#